data_47dbe6114526cf49ca1e2f5227d75f3c
#
_entry.id   47dbe6114526cf49ca1e2f5227d75f3c
#
_cell.length_a   1.000
_cell.length_b   1.000
_cell.length_c   1.000
_cell.angle_alpha   90.00
_cell.angle_beta   90.00
_cell.angle_gamma   90.00
#
_symmetry.space_group_name_H-M   'P 1'
#
loop_
_entity.id
_entity.type
_entity.pdbx_description
1 polymer ?
#
loop_
_entity_poly.entity_id
_entity_poly.type
_entity_poly.pdbx_seq_one_letter_code
_entity_poly.pdbx_strand_id
1 'polypeptide(L)'
;IQINTWKFVPVLAFLIGMAALSHNPMLLVFVPGAILWTLFWVWRTKKLTVLPKLAIGGVWALGLAAFFTLPVIFEGKFVHLETLTGGYFNYLAHFISLKQLFLDRSWGFGPSEFGPNDDASFQIGHLHWVISIAALFIAWRLRKTATAISLAIIFFFLWSLGYTFLLHERSTPVWQTVKLLEFLQFPWRFLTLIILGTSFLAGSLVLLRKRLGRIGITLVLIVTVVVFNKDYFRWEHYWPWVDDKHKFSGELWQLQTTAG
;
A
#
# COMPACT_ATOMS: atom_id res chain seq x y z
N ILE A 1 -19.50 -9.85 9.59
CA ILE A 1 -19.10 -9.16 10.84
C ILE A 1 -20.30 -8.28 11.21
N GLN A 2 -20.98 -8.60 12.32
CA GLN A 2 -22.01 -7.71 12.87
C GLN A 2 -21.31 -6.57 13.65
N ILE A 3 -20.78 -5.58 12.93
CA ILE A 3 -20.27 -4.36 13.56
C ILE A 3 -21.48 -3.47 13.87
N ASN A 4 -22.29 -3.87 14.81
CA ASN A 4 -23.48 -3.08 15.21
C ASN A 4 -23.35 -2.54 16.63
N THR A 5 -22.18 -2.62 17.26
CA THR A 5 -22.00 -2.16 18.63
C THR A 5 -21.18 -0.86 18.66
N TRP A 6 -21.62 0.08 19.48
CA TRP A 6 -20.86 1.30 19.78
C TRP A 6 -19.46 1.03 20.36
N LYS A 7 -19.25 -0.17 20.90
CA LYS A 7 -17.94 -0.65 21.41
C LYS A 7 -16.85 -0.67 20.35
N PHE A 8 -17.22 -0.71 19.06
CA PHE A 8 -16.26 -0.68 17.96
C PHE A 8 -15.69 0.74 17.68
N VAL A 9 -16.45 1.79 18.02
CA VAL A 9 -16.07 3.18 17.73
C VAL A 9 -14.73 3.59 18.35
N PRO A 10 -14.46 3.36 19.65
CA PRO A 10 -13.16 3.70 20.24
C PRO A 10 -12.01 2.90 19.64
N VAL A 11 -12.22 1.62 19.30
CA VAL A 11 -11.19 0.81 18.64
C VAL A 11 -10.87 1.35 17.26
N LEU A 12 -11.90 1.70 16.48
CA LEU A 12 -11.75 2.33 15.17
C LEU A 12 -10.99 3.67 15.29
N ALA A 13 -11.40 4.53 16.22
CA ALA A 13 -10.76 5.80 16.49
C ALA A 13 -9.28 5.64 16.82
N PHE A 14 -8.95 4.70 17.71
CA PHE A 14 -7.58 4.40 18.08
C PHE A 14 -6.75 3.92 16.88
N LEU A 15 -7.26 2.96 16.10
CA LEU A 15 -6.54 2.41 14.95
C LEU A 15 -6.31 3.46 13.85
N ILE A 16 -7.30 4.31 13.55
CA ILE A 16 -7.13 5.40 12.57
C ILE A 16 -6.18 6.47 13.12
N GLY A 17 -6.29 6.82 14.41
CA GLY A 17 -5.38 7.76 15.07
C GLY A 17 -3.93 7.28 15.04
N MET A 18 -3.69 6.02 15.37
CA MET A 18 -2.37 5.40 15.26
C MET A 18 -1.83 5.40 13.81
N ALA A 19 -2.69 5.10 12.83
CA ALA A 19 -2.31 5.18 11.43
C ALA A 19 -1.94 6.61 11.00
N ALA A 20 -2.68 7.62 11.49
CA ALA A 20 -2.40 9.02 11.22
C ALA A 20 -1.07 9.49 11.81
N LEU A 21 -0.69 8.95 12.99
CA LEU A 21 0.56 9.30 13.66
C LEU A 21 1.77 8.51 13.16
N SER A 22 1.53 7.35 12.51
CA SER A 22 2.64 6.50 12.05
C SER A 22 3.29 7.01 10.76
N HIS A 23 2.49 7.34 9.75
CA HIS A 23 3.01 7.78 8.44
C HIS A 23 1.91 8.48 7.61
N ASN A 24 1.91 9.81 7.60
CA ASN A 24 0.88 10.62 6.94
C ASN A 24 0.66 10.29 5.46
N PRO A 25 1.70 10.14 4.60
CA PRO A 25 1.48 9.78 3.21
C PRO A 25 0.72 8.46 3.04
N MET A 26 0.98 7.46 3.90
CA MET A 26 0.29 6.17 3.82
C MET A 26 -1.18 6.28 4.22
N LEU A 27 -1.53 7.17 5.17
CA LEU A 27 -2.92 7.45 5.49
C LEU A 27 -3.66 8.04 4.29
N LEU A 28 -3.02 9.01 3.59
CA LEU A 28 -3.58 9.62 2.38
C LEU A 28 -3.87 8.58 1.29
N VAL A 29 -3.00 7.60 1.15
CA VAL A 29 -3.14 6.50 0.18
C VAL A 29 -4.23 5.51 0.60
N PHE A 30 -4.31 5.17 1.90
CA PHE A 30 -5.20 4.13 2.41
C PHE A 30 -6.65 4.58 2.57
N VAL A 31 -6.88 5.83 3.02
CA VAL A 31 -8.23 6.32 3.34
C VAL A 31 -9.22 6.26 2.18
N PRO A 32 -8.88 6.69 0.94
CA PRO A 32 -9.80 6.57 -0.19
C PRO A 32 -10.25 5.14 -0.43
N GLY A 33 -9.33 4.19 -0.36
CA GLY A 33 -9.63 2.78 -0.49
C GLY A 33 -10.52 2.25 0.63
N ALA A 34 -10.26 2.61 1.88
CA ALA A 34 -11.08 2.23 3.02
C ALA A 34 -12.52 2.80 2.90
N ILE A 35 -12.65 4.02 2.39
CA ILE A 35 -13.96 4.62 2.09
C ILE A 35 -14.68 3.81 1.01
N LEU A 36 -14.01 3.49 -0.11
CA LEU A 36 -14.60 2.70 -1.19
C LEU A 36 -15.03 1.31 -0.69
N TRP A 37 -14.23 0.64 0.14
CA TRP A 37 -14.57 -0.63 0.77
C TRP A 37 -15.81 -0.50 1.68
N THR A 38 -15.86 0.55 2.47
CA THR A 38 -17.00 0.84 3.34
C THR A 38 -18.28 1.07 2.52
N LEU A 39 -18.21 1.91 1.48
CA LEU A 39 -19.33 2.20 0.59
C LEU A 39 -19.80 0.94 -0.13
N PHE A 40 -18.88 0.09 -0.59
CA PHE A 40 -19.20 -1.21 -1.18
C PHE A 40 -20.04 -2.07 -0.23
N TRP A 41 -19.64 -2.19 1.04
CA TRP A 41 -20.38 -2.99 2.02
C TRP A 41 -21.69 -2.35 2.44
N VAL A 42 -21.77 -1.03 2.60
CA VAL A 42 -23.01 -0.31 2.88
C VAL A 42 -24.00 -0.52 1.74
N TRP A 43 -23.55 -0.34 0.49
CA TRP A 43 -24.35 -0.61 -0.69
C TRP A 43 -24.87 -2.06 -0.72
N ARG A 44 -24.01 -3.01 -0.44
CA ARG A 44 -24.33 -4.44 -0.48
C ARG A 44 -25.27 -4.89 0.63
N THR A 45 -25.10 -4.37 1.83
CA THR A 45 -25.86 -4.79 3.03
C THR A 45 -27.04 -3.88 3.35
N LYS A 46 -27.11 -2.71 2.72
CA LYS A 46 -28.09 -1.64 3.00
C LYS A 46 -28.08 -1.15 4.46
N LYS A 47 -27.00 -1.37 5.20
CA LYS A 47 -26.86 -1.00 6.62
C LYS A 47 -26.32 0.41 6.77
N LEU A 48 -27.15 1.43 6.52
CA LEU A 48 -26.77 2.84 6.67
C LEU A 48 -26.42 3.24 8.11
N THR A 49 -26.93 2.51 9.11
CA THR A 49 -26.70 2.77 10.55
C THR A 49 -25.23 2.64 10.96
N VAL A 50 -24.36 2.11 10.09
CA VAL A 50 -22.91 2.04 10.31
C VAL A 50 -22.24 3.39 10.06
N LEU A 51 -22.75 4.20 9.12
CA LEU A 51 -22.11 5.46 8.70
C LEU A 51 -21.91 6.47 9.83
N PRO A 52 -22.91 6.76 10.70
CA PRO A 52 -22.68 7.68 11.82
C PRO A 52 -21.58 7.19 12.78
N LYS A 53 -21.49 5.87 13.01
CA LYS A 53 -20.46 5.28 13.88
C LYS A 53 -19.07 5.44 13.29
N LEU A 54 -18.94 5.23 11.98
CA LEU A 54 -17.68 5.45 11.26
C LEU A 54 -17.28 6.94 11.28
N ALA A 55 -18.24 7.83 11.07
CA ALA A 55 -18.00 9.27 11.12
C ALA A 55 -17.53 9.72 12.52
N ILE A 56 -18.21 9.28 13.58
CA ILE A 56 -17.81 9.57 14.96
C ILE A 56 -16.43 9.00 15.27
N GLY A 57 -16.15 7.76 14.85
CA GLY A 57 -14.83 7.14 15.00
C GLY A 57 -13.73 7.91 14.26
N GLY A 58 -14.02 8.42 13.07
CA GLY A 58 -13.10 9.25 12.30
C GLY A 58 -12.83 10.60 12.96
N VAL A 59 -13.88 11.30 13.42
CA VAL A 59 -13.74 12.57 14.16
C VAL A 59 -12.96 12.36 15.45
N TRP A 60 -13.21 11.30 16.18
CA TRP A 60 -12.46 10.97 17.39
C TRP A 60 -10.99 10.66 17.08
N ALA A 61 -10.72 9.93 15.99
CA ALA A 61 -9.34 9.69 15.53
C ALA A 61 -8.58 10.97 15.21
N LEU A 62 -9.24 11.93 14.54
CA LEU A 62 -8.67 13.26 14.31
C LEU A 62 -8.39 13.99 15.62
N GLY A 63 -9.27 13.88 16.61
CA GLY A 63 -9.04 14.42 17.94
C GLY A 63 -7.83 13.79 18.64
N LEU A 64 -7.65 12.47 18.54
CA LEU A 64 -6.49 11.77 19.10
C LEU A 64 -5.17 12.19 18.43
N ALA A 65 -5.19 12.48 17.13
CA ALA A 65 -4.03 12.91 16.36
C ALA A 65 -3.87 14.45 16.31
N ALA A 66 -4.76 15.22 16.96
CA ALA A 66 -4.84 16.67 16.82
C ALA A 66 -3.55 17.39 17.21
N PHE A 67 -2.86 16.92 18.25
CA PHE A 67 -1.59 17.51 18.72
C PHE A 67 -0.49 17.52 17.65
N PHE A 68 -0.58 16.62 16.68
CA PHE A 68 0.32 16.54 15.53
C PHE A 68 -0.30 17.19 14.29
N THR A 69 -1.56 16.87 13.97
CA THR A 69 -2.18 17.28 12.70
C THR A 69 -2.54 18.76 12.68
N LEU A 70 -2.91 19.37 13.81
CA LEU A 70 -3.23 20.80 13.85
C LEU A 70 -2.01 21.69 13.58
N PRO A 71 -0.84 21.49 14.21
CA PRO A 71 0.38 22.22 13.83
C PRO A 71 0.71 22.07 12.35
N VAL A 72 0.65 20.85 11.79
CA VAL A 72 0.91 20.63 10.35
C VAL A 72 0.00 21.49 9.46
N ILE A 73 -1.28 21.62 9.83
CA ILE A 73 -2.25 22.41 9.05
C ILE A 73 -2.06 23.91 9.25
N PHE A 74 -1.90 24.38 10.49
CA PHE A 74 -1.91 25.82 10.79
C PHE A 74 -0.54 26.47 10.72
N GLU A 75 0.53 25.71 10.96
CA GLU A 75 1.91 26.20 10.97
C GLU A 75 2.66 25.88 9.69
N GLY A 76 2.06 25.11 8.76
CA GLY A 76 2.65 24.78 7.46
C GLY A 76 3.11 26.01 6.65
N LYS A 77 2.47 27.17 6.86
CA LYS A 77 2.88 28.43 6.24
C LYS A 77 4.23 29.00 6.73
N PHE A 78 4.77 28.48 7.83
CA PHE A 78 6.05 28.88 8.39
C PHE A 78 7.21 27.98 7.95
N VAL A 79 6.94 26.95 7.16
CA VAL A 79 7.93 26.02 6.63
C VAL A 79 7.89 26.00 5.10
N HIS A 80 8.99 25.62 4.47
CA HIS A 80 9.13 25.52 3.02
C HIS A 80 8.52 24.23 2.49
N LEU A 81 7.18 24.16 2.43
CA LEU A 81 6.44 22.96 1.95
C LEU A 81 6.74 22.64 0.48
N GLU A 82 7.13 23.64 -0.32
CA GLU A 82 7.54 23.45 -1.72
C GLU A 82 8.74 22.52 -1.89
N THR A 83 9.58 22.42 -0.87
CA THR A 83 10.71 21.48 -0.88
C THR A 83 10.28 20.02 -0.81
N LEU A 84 9.06 19.75 -0.33
CA LEU A 84 8.50 18.41 -0.23
C LEU A 84 7.92 17.90 -1.55
N THR A 85 7.72 18.78 -2.55
CA THR A 85 7.07 18.43 -3.83
C THR A 85 7.91 18.82 -5.04
N GLY A 86 9.05 19.49 -4.82
CA GLY A 86 9.96 19.95 -5.85
C GLY A 86 11.23 19.10 -5.99
N GLY A 87 12.00 19.33 -7.06
CA GLY A 87 13.25 18.66 -7.31
C GLY A 87 13.09 17.13 -7.36
N TYR A 88 13.92 16.43 -6.59
CA TYR A 88 13.87 14.97 -6.48
C TYR A 88 12.51 14.44 -5.99
N PHE A 89 11.79 15.19 -5.17
CA PHE A 89 10.49 14.78 -4.62
C PHE A 89 9.30 15.04 -5.54
N ASN A 90 9.56 15.48 -6.78
CA ASN A 90 8.49 15.66 -7.75
C ASN A 90 8.00 14.29 -8.27
N TYR A 91 6.72 13.97 -8.04
CA TYR A 91 6.12 12.69 -8.42
C TYR A 91 6.27 12.35 -9.91
N LEU A 92 6.41 13.36 -10.78
CA LEU A 92 6.60 13.16 -12.24
C LEU A 92 7.88 12.38 -12.56
N ALA A 93 8.88 12.46 -11.68
CA ALA A 93 10.14 11.74 -11.80
C ALA A 93 10.02 10.23 -11.53
N HIS A 94 8.98 9.81 -10.81
CA HIS A 94 8.92 8.52 -10.14
C HIS A 94 7.76 7.63 -10.60
N PHE A 95 7.18 7.90 -11.76
CA PHE A 95 6.22 7.00 -12.38
C PHE A 95 6.88 5.71 -12.86
N ILE A 96 6.19 4.61 -12.71
CA ILE A 96 6.70 3.28 -13.02
C ILE A 96 6.16 2.81 -14.37
N SER A 97 7.02 2.34 -15.25
CA SER A 97 6.63 1.79 -16.53
C SER A 97 5.92 0.44 -16.41
N LEU A 98 5.09 0.09 -17.39
CA LEU A 98 4.42 -1.22 -17.42
C LEU A 98 5.43 -2.38 -17.45
N LYS A 99 6.59 -2.17 -18.06
CA LYS A 99 7.66 -3.17 -18.09
C LYS A 99 8.18 -3.45 -16.68
N GLN A 100 8.49 -2.41 -15.90
CA GLN A 100 8.93 -2.53 -14.51
C GLN A 100 7.86 -3.18 -13.63
N LEU A 101 6.58 -2.82 -13.80
CA LEU A 101 5.49 -3.35 -12.98
C LEU A 101 5.24 -4.84 -13.18
N PHE A 102 5.34 -5.34 -14.43
CA PHE A 102 4.85 -6.66 -14.78
C PHE A 102 5.92 -7.63 -15.29
N LEU A 103 7.02 -7.15 -15.85
CA LEU A 103 7.99 -8.00 -16.56
C LEU A 103 9.36 -8.03 -15.89
N ASP A 104 9.85 -6.90 -15.39
CA ASP A 104 11.19 -6.84 -14.82
C ASP A 104 11.27 -7.60 -13.49
N ARG A 105 12.39 -8.29 -13.33
CA ARG A 105 12.80 -8.94 -12.09
C ARG A 105 14.15 -8.41 -11.59
N SER A 106 14.40 -7.15 -11.89
CA SER A 106 15.59 -6.48 -11.36
C SER A 106 15.60 -6.52 -9.83
N TRP A 107 16.80 -6.57 -9.28
CA TRP A 107 17.06 -6.41 -7.87
C TRP A 107 18.14 -5.36 -7.71
N GLY A 108 18.00 -4.51 -6.71
CA GLY A 108 18.99 -3.50 -6.39
C GLY A 108 18.58 -2.68 -5.18
N PHE A 109 19.55 -2.00 -4.62
CA PHE A 109 19.39 -0.96 -3.61
C PHE A 109 19.79 0.36 -4.24
N GLY A 110 18.87 1.27 -4.37
CA GLY A 110 19.15 2.57 -4.91
C GLY A 110 17.90 3.44 -4.93
N PRO A 111 18.06 4.69 -5.35
CA PRO A 111 16.96 5.62 -5.45
C PRO A 111 16.01 5.25 -6.60
N SER A 112 14.80 5.79 -6.54
CA SER A 112 13.96 5.94 -7.70
C SER A 112 14.45 7.13 -8.51
N GLU A 113 14.68 6.94 -9.80
CA GLU A 113 15.24 7.96 -10.69
C GLU A 113 14.28 8.39 -11.79
N PHE A 114 14.65 9.41 -12.55
CA PHE A 114 13.90 9.80 -13.74
C PHE A 114 13.96 8.70 -14.81
N GLY A 115 12.80 8.25 -15.25
CA GLY A 115 12.67 7.27 -16.33
C GLY A 115 12.64 5.82 -15.85
N PRO A 116 12.88 4.86 -16.75
CA PRO A 116 12.66 3.44 -16.49
C PRO A 116 13.85 2.72 -15.85
N ASN A 117 14.93 3.41 -15.51
CA ASN A 117 16.18 2.82 -15.07
C ASN A 117 16.40 2.95 -13.55
N ASP A 118 15.34 2.75 -12.77
CA ASP A 118 15.44 2.72 -11.32
C ASP A 118 16.38 1.63 -10.82
N ASP A 119 17.19 1.94 -9.84
CA ASP A 119 18.03 0.96 -9.16
C ASP A 119 17.20 0.02 -8.27
N ALA A 120 16.14 0.53 -7.65
CA ALA A 120 15.20 -0.28 -6.88
C ALA A 120 14.19 -1.02 -7.79
N SER A 121 13.73 -2.18 -7.34
CA SER A 121 12.70 -2.95 -8.04
C SER A 121 11.30 -2.52 -7.62
N PHE A 122 10.49 -2.06 -8.56
CA PHE A 122 9.10 -1.62 -8.35
C PHE A 122 8.07 -2.59 -8.96
N GLN A 123 8.42 -3.86 -9.09
CA GLN A 123 7.50 -4.86 -9.65
C GLN A 123 6.35 -5.19 -8.70
N ILE A 124 5.18 -5.50 -9.26
CA ILE A 124 4.06 -6.09 -8.52
C ILE A 124 4.38 -7.53 -8.11
N GLY A 125 5.25 -8.19 -8.86
CA GLY A 125 5.60 -9.61 -8.70
C GLY A 125 4.76 -10.52 -9.59
N HIS A 126 5.44 -11.39 -10.36
CA HIS A 126 4.82 -12.26 -11.36
C HIS A 126 3.73 -13.15 -10.75
N LEU A 127 3.98 -13.74 -9.58
CA LEU A 127 3.00 -14.58 -8.90
C LEU A 127 1.76 -13.79 -8.48
N HIS A 128 1.93 -12.56 -8.02
CA HIS A 128 0.86 -11.74 -7.49
C HIS A 128 -0.17 -11.38 -8.55
N TRP A 129 0.26 -10.90 -9.73
CA TRP A 129 -0.68 -10.56 -10.79
C TRP A 129 -1.27 -11.80 -11.49
N VAL A 130 -0.52 -12.90 -11.64
CA VAL A 130 -1.06 -14.17 -12.16
C VAL A 130 -2.14 -14.73 -11.24
N ILE A 131 -1.88 -14.77 -9.93
CA ILE A 131 -2.84 -15.20 -8.91
C ILE A 131 -4.08 -14.28 -8.92
N SER A 132 -3.90 -12.97 -9.10
CA SER A 132 -5.01 -12.02 -9.16
C SER A 132 -5.93 -12.30 -10.35
N ILE A 133 -5.37 -12.65 -11.51
CA ILE A 133 -6.16 -13.08 -12.68
C ILE A 133 -6.89 -14.41 -12.38
N ALA A 134 -6.21 -15.37 -11.77
CA ALA A 134 -6.82 -16.65 -11.39
C ALA A 134 -7.99 -16.46 -10.40
N ALA A 135 -7.89 -15.47 -9.50
CA ALA A 135 -8.96 -15.15 -8.57
C ALA A 135 -10.26 -14.70 -9.28
N LEU A 136 -10.18 -14.07 -10.45
CA LEU A 136 -11.37 -13.73 -11.26
C LEU A 136 -12.13 -14.97 -11.71
N PHE A 137 -11.42 -16.05 -12.04
CA PHE A 137 -12.08 -17.34 -12.36
C PHE A 137 -12.85 -17.87 -11.14
N ILE A 138 -12.30 -17.72 -9.94
CA ILE A 138 -12.98 -18.11 -8.70
C ILE A 138 -14.21 -17.23 -8.48
N ALA A 139 -14.09 -15.92 -8.67
CA ALA A 139 -15.25 -15.02 -8.59
C ALA A 139 -16.37 -15.43 -9.56
N TRP A 140 -15.99 -15.75 -10.80
CA TRP A 140 -16.94 -16.23 -11.80
C TRP A 140 -17.65 -17.52 -11.36
N ARG A 141 -16.91 -18.48 -10.79
CA ARG A 141 -17.53 -19.72 -10.26
C ARG A 141 -18.46 -19.49 -9.09
N LEU A 142 -18.10 -18.56 -8.22
CA LEU A 142 -18.85 -18.25 -6.99
C LEU A 142 -20.02 -17.27 -7.19
N ARG A 143 -20.16 -16.70 -8.38
CA ARG A 143 -21.14 -15.62 -8.63
C ARG A 143 -22.59 -15.94 -8.27
N LYS A 144 -22.98 -17.22 -8.36
CA LYS A 144 -24.36 -17.68 -8.04
C LYS A 144 -24.48 -18.27 -6.64
N THR A 145 -23.44 -18.90 -6.11
CA THR A 145 -23.46 -19.64 -4.83
C THR A 145 -22.97 -18.84 -3.64
N ALA A 146 -22.02 -17.94 -3.86
CA ALA A 146 -21.41 -17.10 -2.83
C ALA A 146 -21.18 -15.67 -3.36
N THR A 147 -22.25 -15.02 -3.78
CA THR A 147 -22.22 -13.71 -4.44
C THR A 147 -21.43 -12.65 -3.69
N ALA A 148 -21.53 -12.59 -2.35
CA ALA A 148 -20.80 -11.62 -1.55
C ALA A 148 -19.27 -11.81 -1.65
N ILE A 149 -18.81 -13.07 -1.67
CA ILE A 149 -17.38 -13.39 -1.82
C ILE A 149 -16.93 -13.07 -3.26
N SER A 150 -17.73 -13.44 -4.25
CA SER A 150 -17.44 -13.11 -5.65
C SER A 150 -17.28 -11.61 -5.86
N LEU A 151 -18.19 -10.80 -5.31
CA LEU A 151 -18.12 -9.34 -5.41
C LEU A 151 -16.92 -8.76 -4.64
N ALA A 152 -16.56 -9.34 -3.50
CA ALA A 152 -15.35 -8.94 -2.76
C ALA A 152 -14.06 -9.21 -3.56
N ILE A 153 -13.99 -10.37 -4.24
CA ILE A 153 -12.86 -10.69 -5.12
C ILE A 153 -12.78 -9.68 -6.27
N ILE A 154 -13.90 -9.37 -6.91
CA ILE A 154 -13.95 -8.36 -7.99
C ILE A 154 -13.53 -7.00 -7.46
N PHE A 155 -14.01 -6.61 -6.27
CA PHE A 155 -13.63 -5.35 -5.65
C PHE A 155 -12.11 -5.25 -5.45
N PHE A 156 -11.47 -6.24 -4.85
CA PHE A 156 -10.02 -6.21 -4.62
C PHE A 156 -9.20 -6.34 -5.90
N PHE A 157 -9.74 -6.97 -6.94
CA PHE A 157 -9.12 -6.95 -8.26
C PHE A 157 -9.15 -5.54 -8.86
N LEU A 158 -10.31 -4.88 -8.85
CA LEU A 158 -10.45 -3.50 -9.33
C LEU A 158 -9.65 -2.50 -8.47
N TRP A 159 -9.58 -2.73 -7.16
CA TRP A 159 -8.70 -2.02 -6.25
C TRP A 159 -7.23 -2.10 -6.69
N SER A 160 -6.73 -3.31 -6.89
CA SER A 160 -5.33 -3.51 -7.33
C SER A 160 -5.08 -2.87 -8.69
N LEU A 161 -6.03 -2.99 -9.63
CA LEU A 161 -5.93 -2.38 -10.94
C LEU A 161 -5.93 -0.85 -10.88
N GLY A 162 -6.82 -0.26 -10.07
CA GLY A 162 -6.90 1.19 -9.89
C GLY A 162 -5.62 1.79 -9.30
N TYR A 163 -5.07 1.15 -8.26
CA TYR A 163 -3.79 1.59 -7.69
C TYR A 163 -2.61 1.33 -8.63
N THR A 164 -2.63 0.25 -9.43
CA THR A 164 -1.62 0.03 -10.49
C THR A 164 -1.67 1.15 -11.54
N PHE A 165 -2.86 1.62 -11.90
CA PHE A 165 -3.00 2.77 -12.81
C PHE A 165 -2.36 4.04 -12.22
N LEU A 166 -2.49 4.29 -10.91
CA LEU A 166 -1.90 5.46 -10.25
C LEU A 166 -0.36 5.44 -10.16
N LEU A 167 0.27 4.27 -10.35
CA LEU A 167 1.74 4.17 -10.47
C LEU A 167 2.27 4.59 -11.83
N HIS A 168 1.45 4.58 -12.87
CA HIS A 168 1.87 4.80 -14.24
C HIS A 168 1.64 6.25 -14.68
N GLU A 169 2.51 6.79 -15.51
CA GLU A 169 2.48 8.18 -16.02
C GLU A 169 1.14 8.60 -16.64
N ARG A 170 0.37 7.66 -17.21
CA ARG A 170 -0.98 7.94 -17.73
C ARG A 170 -1.96 8.43 -16.68
N SER A 171 -1.65 8.28 -15.40
CA SER A 171 -2.44 8.83 -14.29
C SER A 171 -2.13 10.29 -13.97
N THR A 172 -1.17 10.92 -14.66
CA THR A 172 -0.79 12.33 -14.46
C THR A 172 -1.99 13.29 -14.34
N PRO A 173 -3.05 13.20 -15.17
CA PRO A 173 -4.22 14.05 -14.99
C PRO A 173 -4.91 13.91 -13.63
N VAL A 174 -4.90 12.72 -13.04
CA VAL A 174 -5.45 12.48 -11.68
C VAL A 174 -4.58 13.19 -10.63
N TRP A 175 -3.26 13.05 -10.73
CA TRP A 175 -2.31 13.70 -9.84
C TRP A 175 -2.39 15.22 -9.92
N GLN A 176 -2.53 15.77 -11.13
CA GLN A 176 -2.69 17.20 -11.34
C GLN A 176 -4.01 17.75 -10.80
N THR A 177 -5.09 16.95 -10.85
CA THR A 177 -6.40 17.34 -10.35
C THR A 177 -6.49 17.24 -8.82
N VAL A 178 -5.94 16.18 -8.25
CA VAL A 178 -5.94 15.92 -6.81
C VAL A 178 -4.60 16.37 -6.21
N LYS A 179 -4.44 17.68 -6.03
CA LYS A 179 -3.19 18.30 -5.56
C LYS A 179 -2.59 17.66 -4.31
N LEU A 180 -3.42 17.09 -3.45
CA LEU A 180 -2.97 16.41 -2.24
C LEU A 180 -2.07 15.20 -2.55
N LEU A 181 -2.19 14.59 -3.75
CA LEU A 181 -1.33 13.48 -4.16
C LEU A 181 0.14 13.90 -4.35
N GLU A 182 0.43 15.16 -4.62
CA GLU A 182 1.81 15.66 -4.78
C GLU A 182 2.64 15.41 -3.51
N PHE A 183 2.01 15.46 -2.33
CA PHE A 183 2.67 15.16 -1.06
C PHE A 183 2.99 13.67 -0.85
N LEU A 184 2.52 12.79 -1.72
CA LEU A 184 2.99 11.40 -1.74
C LEU A 184 4.40 11.29 -2.32
N GLN A 185 4.84 12.25 -3.12
CA GLN A 185 6.16 12.32 -3.74
C GLN A 185 6.44 11.15 -4.70
N PHE A 186 6.20 9.94 -4.24
CA PHE A 186 6.57 8.69 -4.90
C PHE A 186 5.33 7.86 -5.25
N PRO A 187 4.94 7.77 -6.53
CA PRO A 187 3.82 6.92 -6.98
C PRO A 187 3.95 5.47 -6.53
N TRP A 188 5.16 4.92 -6.46
CA TRP A 188 5.40 3.55 -6.03
C TRP A 188 4.92 3.22 -4.60
N ARG A 189 4.60 4.21 -3.77
CA ARG A 189 3.95 4.00 -2.47
C ARG A 189 2.61 3.28 -2.58
N PHE A 190 1.92 3.39 -3.71
CA PHE A 190 0.70 2.63 -3.99
C PHE A 190 0.92 1.12 -4.11
N LEU A 191 2.16 0.63 -4.32
CA LEU A 191 2.47 -0.81 -4.29
C LEU A 191 2.01 -1.47 -2.99
N THR A 192 2.07 -0.77 -1.87
CA THR A 192 1.58 -1.29 -0.57
C THR A 192 0.11 -1.70 -0.63
N LEU A 193 -0.73 -0.92 -1.33
CA LEU A 193 -2.15 -1.23 -1.47
C LEU A 193 -2.41 -2.31 -2.53
N ILE A 194 -1.56 -2.41 -3.54
CA ILE A 194 -1.60 -3.49 -4.51
C ILE A 194 -1.24 -4.81 -3.81
N ILE A 195 -0.21 -4.82 -2.95
CA ILE A 195 0.17 -5.97 -2.14
C ILE A 195 -1.01 -6.41 -1.25
N LEU A 196 -1.67 -5.47 -0.58
CA LEU A 196 -2.86 -5.77 0.22
C LEU A 196 -3.96 -6.43 -0.63
N GLY A 197 -4.28 -5.84 -1.78
CA GLY A 197 -5.31 -6.36 -2.69
C GLY A 197 -4.95 -7.75 -3.23
N THR A 198 -3.73 -7.94 -3.73
CA THR A 198 -3.26 -9.21 -4.29
C THR A 198 -3.15 -10.30 -3.24
N SER A 199 -2.79 -9.97 -1.99
CA SER A 199 -2.79 -10.91 -0.86
C SER A 199 -4.20 -11.41 -0.55
N PHE A 200 -5.19 -10.52 -0.55
CA PHE A 200 -6.60 -10.92 -0.40
C PHE A 200 -7.05 -11.83 -1.55
N LEU A 201 -6.67 -11.51 -2.79
CA LEU A 201 -6.98 -12.31 -3.97
C LEU A 201 -6.33 -13.69 -3.88
N ALA A 202 -5.08 -13.79 -3.43
CA ALA A 202 -4.40 -15.06 -3.20
C ALA A 202 -5.15 -15.94 -2.18
N GLY A 203 -5.66 -15.34 -1.10
CA GLY A 203 -6.50 -16.04 -0.13
C GLY A 203 -7.76 -16.66 -0.73
N SER A 204 -8.27 -16.15 -1.86
CA SER A 204 -9.45 -16.71 -2.51
C SER A 204 -9.22 -18.09 -3.13
N LEU A 205 -7.99 -18.45 -3.48
CA LEU A 205 -7.66 -19.75 -4.08
C LEU A 205 -7.99 -20.92 -3.16
N VAL A 206 -7.93 -20.72 -1.85
CA VAL A 206 -8.27 -21.78 -0.87
C VAL A 206 -9.75 -22.21 -0.96
N LEU A 207 -10.61 -21.36 -1.55
CA LEU A 207 -12.03 -21.67 -1.73
C LEU A 207 -12.29 -22.78 -2.76
N LEU A 208 -11.31 -23.12 -3.58
CA LEU A 208 -11.41 -24.19 -4.58
C LEU A 208 -11.47 -25.60 -3.98
N ARG A 209 -11.11 -25.78 -2.72
CA ARG A 209 -10.92 -27.09 -2.10
C ARG A 209 -11.61 -27.21 -0.74
N LYS A 210 -11.83 -28.47 -0.31
CA LYS A 210 -12.25 -28.82 1.05
C LYS A 210 -11.10 -28.60 2.06
N ARG A 211 -11.38 -28.71 3.36
CA ARG A 211 -10.46 -28.31 4.46
C ARG A 211 -9.00 -28.77 4.28
N LEU A 212 -8.76 -30.06 4.03
CA LEU A 212 -7.39 -30.58 3.85
C LEU A 212 -6.69 -30.00 2.62
N GLY A 213 -7.42 -29.89 1.51
CA GLY A 213 -6.88 -29.28 0.27
C GLY A 213 -6.62 -27.77 0.42
N ARG A 214 -7.33 -27.08 1.31
CA ARG A 214 -7.05 -25.65 1.63
C ARG A 214 -5.70 -25.48 2.28
N ILE A 215 -5.36 -26.34 3.25
CA ILE A 215 -4.04 -26.33 3.90
C ILE A 215 -2.95 -26.57 2.86
N GLY A 216 -3.12 -27.58 1.99
CA GLY A 216 -2.17 -27.86 0.90
C GLY A 216 -1.96 -26.66 -0.04
N ILE A 217 -3.04 -26.02 -0.50
CA ILE A 217 -2.94 -24.82 -1.35
C ILE A 217 -2.21 -23.70 -0.61
N THR A 218 -2.54 -23.45 0.65
CA THR A 218 -1.91 -22.39 1.45
C THR A 218 -0.40 -22.63 1.58
N LEU A 219 0.01 -23.85 1.90
CA LEU A 219 1.43 -24.22 2.01
C LEU A 219 2.16 -24.06 0.67
N VAL A 220 1.55 -24.54 -0.41
CA VAL A 220 2.11 -24.38 -1.77
C VAL A 220 2.29 -22.90 -2.11
N LEU A 221 1.28 -22.07 -1.86
CA LEU A 221 1.37 -20.61 -2.12
C LEU A 221 2.49 -19.97 -1.30
N ILE A 222 2.59 -20.28 0.00
CA ILE A 222 3.64 -19.73 0.88
C ILE A 222 5.02 -20.14 0.34
N VAL A 223 5.23 -21.44 0.12
CA VAL A 223 6.52 -21.96 -0.39
C VAL A 223 6.87 -21.33 -1.74
N THR A 224 5.90 -21.23 -2.64
CA THR A 224 6.12 -20.65 -3.96
C THR A 224 6.51 -19.18 -3.87
N VAL A 225 5.80 -18.38 -3.05
CA VAL A 225 6.14 -16.95 -2.84
C VAL A 225 7.53 -16.81 -2.24
N VAL A 226 7.88 -17.60 -1.23
CA VAL A 226 9.21 -17.55 -0.60
C VAL A 226 10.30 -17.94 -1.59
N VAL A 227 10.15 -19.06 -2.29
CA VAL A 227 11.17 -19.54 -3.26
C VAL A 227 11.34 -18.54 -4.41
N PHE A 228 10.25 -17.99 -4.93
CA PHE A 228 10.30 -17.04 -6.05
C PHE A 228 10.93 -15.70 -5.68
N ASN A 229 10.82 -15.29 -4.40
CA ASN A 229 11.26 -13.96 -3.98
C ASN A 229 12.48 -14.00 -3.04
N LYS A 230 13.04 -15.18 -2.73
CA LYS A 230 14.18 -15.30 -1.80
C LYS A 230 15.37 -14.42 -2.19
N ASP A 231 15.60 -14.26 -3.51
CA ASP A 231 16.76 -13.53 -4.02
C ASP A 231 16.63 -12.00 -3.86
N TYR A 232 15.44 -11.50 -3.47
CA TYR A 232 15.23 -10.10 -3.09
C TYR A 232 15.61 -9.81 -1.64
N PHE A 233 15.83 -10.85 -0.81
CA PHE A 233 16.21 -10.73 0.59
C PHE A 233 17.69 -11.03 0.75
N ARG A 234 18.53 -10.24 0.11
CA ARG A 234 19.99 -10.35 0.18
C ARG A 234 20.60 -8.97 0.33
N TRP A 235 21.80 -8.93 0.91
CA TRP A 235 22.60 -7.72 0.93
C TRP A 235 23.29 -7.51 -0.43
N GLU A 236 23.59 -6.27 -0.76
CA GLU A 236 24.34 -5.90 -1.96
C GLU A 236 25.84 -6.16 -1.74
N HIS A 237 26.36 -5.60 -0.66
CA HIS A 237 27.75 -5.74 -0.26
C HIS A 237 27.87 -6.05 1.23
N TYR A 238 28.81 -6.92 1.58
CA TYR A 238 29.28 -7.10 2.95
C TYR A 238 30.61 -6.39 3.09
N TRP A 239 30.69 -5.46 4.03
CA TRP A 239 31.91 -4.72 4.35
C TRP A 239 32.50 -5.23 5.66
N PRO A 240 33.43 -6.21 5.64
CA PRO A 240 33.94 -6.84 6.85
C PRO A 240 34.77 -5.90 7.71
N TRP A 241 35.21 -4.77 7.15
CA TRP A 241 35.98 -3.74 7.84
C TRP A 241 35.11 -2.74 8.62
N VAL A 242 33.81 -2.71 8.38
CA VAL A 242 32.84 -1.87 9.12
C VAL A 242 32.41 -2.61 10.38
N ASP A 243 33.15 -2.40 11.45
CA ASP A 243 32.82 -2.87 12.79
C ASP A 243 32.24 -1.74 13.67
N ASP A 244 31.84 -2.08 14.89
CA ASP A 244 31.29 -1.11 15.84
C ASP A 244 32.31 0.02 16.14
N LYS A 245 33.61 -0.29 16.18
CA LYS A 245 34.66 0.72 16.42
C LYS A 245 34.69 1.74 15.29
N HIS A 246 34.61 1.31 14.03
CA HIS A 246 34.54 2.21 12.88
C HIS A 246 33.24 3.03 12.90
N LYS A 247 32.15 2.38 13.17
CA LYS A 247 30.83 3.03 13.17
C LYS A 247 30.69 4.09 14.26
N PHE A 248 31.32 3.91 15.40
CA PHE A 248 31.29 4.86 16.52
C PHE A 248 32.53 5.75 16.58
N SER A 249 33.46 5.67 15.62
CA SER A 249 34.70 6.48 15.60
C SER A 249 34.48 7.96 15.28
N GLY A 250 33.31 8.36 14.82
CA GLY A 250 33.01 9.71 14.35
C GLY A 250 33.40 9.96 12.89
N GLU A 251 34.28 9.18 12.30
CA GLU A 251 34.69 9.32 10.90
C GLU A 251 33.55 8.95 9.94
N LEU A 252 32.92 7.81 10.15
CA LEU A 252 31.73 7.42 9.38
C LEU A 252 30.54 8.35 9.61
N TRP A 253 30.42 8.91 10.81
CA TRP A 253 29.42 9.92 11.10
C TRP A 253 29.63 11.19 10.27
N GLN A 254 30.87 11.66 10.16
CA GLN A 254 31.21 12.81 9.31
C GLN A 254 30.94 12.52 7.82
N LEU A 255 31.27 11.33 7.33
CA LEU A 255 30.96 10.92 5.96
C LEU A 255 29.44 10.84 5.71
N GLN A 256 28.66 10.33 6.64
CA GLN A 256 27.19 10.29 6.52
C GLN A 256 26.57 11.68 6.54
N THR A 257 27.08 12.62 7.32
CA THR A 257 26.58 13.99 7.36
C THR A 257 26.98 14.83 6.16
N THR A 258 28.04 14.45 5.45
CA THR A 258 28.48 15.12 4.22
C THR A 258 27.89 14.51 2.94
N ALA A 259 27.31 13.32 3.03
CA ALA A 259 26.66 12.64 1.91
C ALA A 259 25.12 12.80 1.88
N GLY A 260 24.55 13.56 2.81
CA GLY A 260 23.11 13.84 2.92
C GLY A 260 22.69 15.11 2.19
#